data_b340d98153311c08d0c55231921cfb7d
#
_entry.id   b340d98153311c08d0c55231921cfb7d
#
_cell.length_a   1.000
_cell.length_b   1.000
_cell.length_c   1.000
_cell.angle_alpha   90.00
_cell.angle_beta   90.00
_cell.angle_gamma   90.00
#
_symmetry.space_group_name_H-M   'P 1'
#
loop_
_entity.id
_entity.type
_entity.pdbx_description
1 polymer ?
#
loop_
_entity_poly.entity_id
_entity_poly.type
_entity_poly.pdbx_seq_one_letter_code
_entity_poly.pdbx_strand_id
1 'polypeptide(L)'
;MEMLEKLVAEGFTLRSFPTYERHLGVEKYGCAALLEPLPEGRWRRFGSAGYLLEGHIALLVERGGHKFFVHKSKQLEAAGEPLAHFNHFVAELDAILKQQ
;
A
#
# COMPACT_ATOMS: atom_id res chain seq x y z
N MET A 1 5.57 -2.60 -21.47
CA MET A 1 5.82 -1.53 -20.49
C MET A 1 6.28 -2.13 -19.19
N GLU A 2 7.33 -1.56 -18.63
CA GLU A 2 7.83 -2.01 -17.34
C GLU A 2 6.79 -1.74 -16.24
N MET A 3 6.73 -2.61 -15.24
CA MET A 3 5.77 -2.50 -14.14
C MET A 3 5.85 -1.16 -13.41
N LEU A 4 7.06 -0.68 -13.11
CA LEU A 4 7.22 0.58 -12.39
C LEU A 4 6.72 1.77 -13.19
N GLU A 5 6.94 1.78 -14.51
CA GLU A 5 6.42 2.82 -15.38
C GLU A 5 4.90 2.80 -15.40
N LYS A 6 4.31 1.62 -15.40
CA LYS A 6 2.86 1.48 -15.38
C LYS A 6 2.27 2.01 -14.08
N LEU A 7 2.89 1.71 -12.95
CA LEU A 7 2.45 2.23 -11.66
C LEU A 7 2.45 3.76 -11.65
N VAL A 8 3.54 4.36 -12.13
CA VAL A 8 3.63 5.83 -12.20
C VAL A 8 2.58 6.40 -13.15
N ALA A 9 2.39 5.76 -14.30
CA ALA A 9 1.38 6.19 -15.28
C ALA A 9 -0.04 6.13 -14.71
N GLU A 10 -0.31 5.19 -13.81
CA GLU A 10 -1.61 5.07 -13.16
C GLU A 10 -1.75 5.93 -11.90
N GLY A 11 -0.80 6.80 -11.63
CA GLY A 11 -0.88 7.76 -10.55
C GLY A 11 -0.26 7.34 -9.22
N PHE A 12 0.46 6.21 -9.20
CA PHE A 12 1.16 5.79 -7.99
C PHE A 12 2.48 6.56 -7.86
N THR A 13 2.82 6.90 -6.63
CA THR A 13 4.11 7.50 -6.30
C THR A 13 5.01 6.41 -5.74
N LEU A 14 6.23 6.34 -6.25
CA LEU A 14 7.24 5.42 -5.73
C LEU A 14 7.99 6.11 -4.60
N ARG A 15 8.22 5.40 -3.51
CA ARG A 15 8.95 5.98 -2.37
C ARG A 15 9.75 4.92 -1.63
N SER A 16 10.75 5.38 -0.85
CA SER A 16 11.55 4.53 0.00
C SER A 16 11.07 4.61 1.44
N PHE A 17 11.08 3.48 2.12
CA PHE A 17 10.85 3.44 3.56
C PHE A 17 12.17 2.99 4.22
N PRO A 18 12.77 3.81 5.10
CA PRO A 18 14.10 3.48 5.64
C PRO A 18 14.22 2.12 6.30
N THR A 19 13.15 1.64 6.93
CA THR A 19 13.14 0.33 7.58
C THR A 19 13.12 -0.84 6.59
N TYR A 20 12.78 -0.56 5.31
CA TYR A 20 12.60 -1.58 4.29
C TYR A 20 13.41 -1.26 3.05
N GLU A 21 14.74 -1.21 3.21
CA GLU A 21 15.65 -0.78 2.13
C GLU A 21 15.58 -1.63 0.86
N ARG A 22 15.25 -2.91 1.00
CA ARG A 22 15.20 -3.84 -0.14
C ARG A 22 13.84 -3.87 -0.84
N HIS A 23 12.89 -3.12 -0.33
CA HIS A 23 11.54 -3.09 -0.86
C HIS A 23 11.25 -1.73 -1.44
N LEU A 24 10.35 -1.73 -2.44
CA LEU A 24 9.89 -0.50 -3.05
C LEU A 24 8.55 -0.12 -2.47
N GLY A 25 8.43 1.11 -1.98
CA GLY A 25 7.15 1.62 -1.51
C GLY A 25 6.34 2.20 -2.66
N VAL A 26 5.05 1.94 -2.68
CA VAL A 26 4.11 2.57 -3.61
C VAL A 26 2.99 3.22 -2.82
N GLU A 27 2.58 4.40 -3.26
CA GLU A 27 1.64 5.23 -2.53
C GLU A 27 0.60 5.83 -3.48
N LYS A 28 -0.67 5.81 -3.07
CA LYS A 28 -1.76 6.47 -3.77
C LYS A 28 -2.93 6.62 -2.81
N TYR A 29 -3.71 7.71 -2.91
CA TYR A 29 -4.88 7.97 -2.05
C TYR A 29 -4.58 8.00 -0.55
N GLY A 30 -3.36 8.34 -0.17
CA GLY A 30 -2.98 8.32 1.25
C GLY A 30 -2.71 6.93 1.80
N CYS A 31 -2.65 5.91 0.94
CA CYS A 31 -2.35 4.53 1.30
C CYS A 31 -1.01 4.12 0.72
N ALA A 32 -0.42 3.06 1.26
CA ALA A 32 0.86 2.58 0.78
C ALA A 32 0.99 1.07 0.94
N ALA A 33 1.89 0.50 0.15
CA ALA A 33 2.26 -0.90 0.23
C ALA A 33 3.74 -1.04 -0.14
N LEU A 34 4.32 -2.16 0.27
CA LEU A 34 5.68 -2.51 -0.10
C LEU A 34 5.64 -3.57 -1.19
N LEU A 35 6.55 -3.44 -2.14
CA LEU A 35 6.73 -4.42 -3.20
C LEU A 35 8.11 -5.05 -3.08
N GLU A 36 8.22 -6.34 -3.35
CA GLU A 36 9.51 -7.02 -3.43
C GLU A 36 9.75 -7.48 -4.85
N PRO A 37 11.01 -7.42 -5.32
CA PRO A 37 11.33 -7.87 -6.67
C PRO A 37 11.30 -9.39 -6.77
N LEU A 38 10.83 -9.87 -7.91
CA LEU A 38 10.86 -11.27 -8.29
C LEU A 38 11.79 -11.43 -9.49
N PRO A 39 12.19 -12.67 -9.84
CA PRO A 39 12.98 -12.90 -11.05
C PRO A 39 12.27 -12.34 -12.29
N GLU A 40 13.04 -12.00 -13.32
CA GLU A 40 12.55 -11.54 -14.61
C GLU A 40 11.84 -10.18 -14.58
N GLY A 41 12.22 -9.33 -13.61
CA GLY A 41 11.68 -7.98 -13.55
C GLY A 41 10.25 -7.87 -13.05
N ARG A 42 9.73 -8.94 -12.47
CA ARG A 42 8.39 -8.92 -11.88
C ARG A 42 8.44 -8.43 -10.43
N TRP A 43 7.30 -8.10 -9.90
CA TRP A 43 7.14 -7.59 -8.54
C TRP A 43 5.92 -8.22 -7.90
N ARG A 44 5.96 -8.36 -6.59
CA ARG A 44 4.79 -8.77 -5.82
C ARG A 44 4.68 -7.94 -4.54
N ARG A 45 3.49 -7.91 -3.98
CA ARG A 45 3.27 -7.21 -2.74
C ARG A 45 3.96 -7.96 -1.59
N PHE A 46 4.67 -7.21 -0.75
CA PHE A 46 5.33 -7.75 0.45
C PHE A 46 4.51 -7.32 1.67
N GLY A 47 3.88 -8.29 2.34
CA GLY A 47 3.03 -8.02 3.48
C GLY A 47 1.72 -7.33 3.09
N SER A 48 1.09 -6.70 4.06
CA SER A 48 -0.19 -6.05 3.89
C SER A 48 -0.05 -4.59 3.51
N ALA A 49 -0.97 -4.11 2.66
CA ALA A 49 -1.09 -2.68 2.41
C ALA A 49 -1.69 -1.99 3.64
N GLY A 50 -1.55 -0.68 3.72
CA GLY A 50 -2.10 0.08 4.82
C GLY A 50 -2.36 1.53 4.46
N TYR A 51 -2.85 2.28 5.43
CA TYR A 51 -3.07 3.71 5.31
C TYR A 51 -1.87 4.43 5.92
N LEU A 52 -1.44 5.55 5.32
CA LEU A 52 -0.29 6.29 5.84
C LEU A 52 -0.68 7.15 7.02
N LEU A 53 -0.12 6.86 8.18
CA LEU A 53 -0.24 7.69 9.38
C LEU A 53 1.14 8.23 9.72
N GLU A 54 1.31 9.54 9.60
CA GLU A 54 2.58 10.23 9.85
C GLU A 54 3.78 9.57 9.13
N GLY A 55 3.56 9.18 7.89
CA GLY A 55 4.61 8.57 7.07
C GLY A 55 4.85 7.08 7.31
N HIS A 56 4.07 6.44 8.17
CA HIS A 56 4.18 5.01 8.46
C HIS A 56 2.98 4.25 7.92
N ILE A 57 3.20 3.02 7.48
CA ILE A 57 2.12 2.17 6.98
C ILE A 57 1.36 1.59 8.17
N ALA A 58 0.12 2.06 8.36
CA ALA A 58 -0.76 1.58 9.42
C ALA A 58 -1.63 0.46 8.88
N LEU A 59 -1.60 -0.69 9.53
CA LEU A 59 -2.30 -1.88 9.06
C LEU A 59 -3.75 -1.90 9.52
N LEU A 60 -4.62 -2.47 8.69
CA LEU A 60 -6.04 -2.60 9.01
C LEU A 60 -6.23 -3.72 10.05
N VAL A 61 -6.84 -3.37 11.16
CA VAL A 61 -7.19 -4.34 12.22
C VAL A 61 -8.65 -4.17 12.60
N GLU A 62 -9.26 -5.24 13.11
CA GLU A 62 -10.64 -5.22 13.58
C GLU A 62 -10.66 -5.51 15.08
N ARG A 63 -11.40 -4.68 15.83
CA ARG A 63 -11.58 -4.85 17.28
C ARG A 63 -13.03 -4.57 17.64
N GLY A 64 -13.70 -5.55 18.25
CA GLY A 64 -15.06 -5.37 18.72
C GLY A 64 -16.04 -4.94 17.64
N GLY A 65 -15.89 -5.44 16.42
CA GLY A 65 -16.76 -5.07 15.32
C GLY A 65 -16.40 -3.76 14.62
N HIS A 66 -15.37 -3.08 15.09
CA HIS A 66 -14.87 -1.85 14.47
C HIS A 66 -13.51 -2.07 13.82
N LYS A 67 -13.26 -1.36 12.72
CA LYS A 67 -12.01 -1.46 11.98
C LYS A 67 -11.18 -0.20 12.19
N PHE A 68 -9.87 -0.38 12.32
CA PHE A 68 -8.92 0.72 12.52
C PHE A 68 -7.66 0.47 11.69
N PHE A 69 -7.03 1.54 11.24
CA PHE A 69 -5.66 1.50 10.73
C PHE A 69 -4.75 1.80 11.90
N VAL A 70 -3.83 0.89 12.20
CA VAL A 70 -3.01 0.99 13.41
C VAL A 70 -1.51 0.88 13.10
N HIS A 71 -0.72 1.80 13.66
CA HIS A 71 0.73 1.71 13.66
C HIS A 71 1.22 2.15 15.05
N LYS A 72 1.72 1.19 15.83
CA LYS A 72 2.16 1.43 17.21
C LYS A 72 1.01 2.02 18.04
N SER A 73 1.21 3.21 18.64
CA SER A 73 0.17 3.87 19.45
C SER A 73 -0.79 4.74 18.64
N LYS A 74 -0.56 4.86 17.32
CA LYS A 74 -1.39 5.69 16.46
C LYS A 74 -2.45 4.87 15.79
N GLN A 75 -3.65 5.42 15.69
CA GLN A 75 -4.75 4.74 14.99
C GLN A 75 -5.69 5.73 14.34
N LEU A 76 -6.35 5.27 13.29
CA LEU A 76 -7.37 6.01 12.56
C LEU A 76 -8.52 5.06 12.30
N GLU A 77 -9.75 5.49 12.58
CA GLU A 77 -10.92 4.67 12.29
C GLU A 77 -11.01 4.37 10.79
N ALA A 78 -11.12 3.09 10.44
CA ALA A 78 -11.22 2.65 9.06
C ALA A 78 -12.68 2.61 8.65
N ALA A 79 -13.23 3.80 8.34
CA ALA A 79 -14.62 3.98 7.93
C ALA A 79 -14.67 5.16 6.96
N GLY A 80 -15.77 5.28 6.22
CA GLY A 80 -15.96 6.39 5.30
C GLY A 80 -14.85 6.52 4.27
N GLU A 81 -14.34 7.74 4.09
CA GLU A 81 -13.35 8.06 3.07
C GLU A 81 -12.04 7.28 3.20
N PRO A 82 -11.42 7.19 4.40
CA PRO A 82 -10.19 6.41 4.52
C PRO A 82 -10.34 4.95 4.11
N LEU A 83 -11.43 4.32 4.48
CA LEU A 83 -11.68 2.92 4.11
C LEU A 83 -11.92 2.78 2.61
N ALA A 84 -12.67 3.71 2.01
CA ALA A 84 -12.93 3.71 0.57
C ALA A 84 -11.63 3.89 -0.21
N HIS A 85 -10.76 4.81 0.22
CA HIS A 85 -9.45 5.02 -0.40
C HIS A 85 -8.59 3.77 -0.30
N PHE A 86 -8.58 3.12 0.85
CA PHE A 86 -7.81 1.90 1.06
C PHE A 86 -8.29 0.77 0.13
N ASN A 87 -9.58 0.54 0.07
CA ASN A 87 -10.14 -0.50 -0.79
C ASN A 87 -9.84 -0.23 -2.26
N HIS A 88 -9.92 1.03 -2.67
CA HIS A 88 -9.60 1.45 -4.05
C HIS A 88 -8.12 1.22 -4.36
N PHE A 89 -7.24 1.63 -3.44
CA PHE A 89 -5.80 1.45 -3.58
C PHE A 89 -5.44 -0.02 -3.77
N VAL A 90 -5.95 -0.90 -2.91
CA VAL A 90 -5.65 -2.33 -2.98
C VAL A 90 -6.15 -2.93 -4.30
N ALA A 91 -7.36 -2.59 -4.71
CA ALA A 91 -7.94 -3.11 -5.95
C ALA A 91 -7.14 -2.68 -7.18
N GLU A 92 -6.75 -1.40 -7.25
CA GLU A 92 -5.97 -0.90 -8.37
C GLU A 92 -4.57 -1.50 -8.41
N LEU A 93 -3.90 -1.57 -7.26
CA LEU A 93 -2.56 -2.12 -7.18
C LEU A 93 -2.55 -3.60 -7.58
N ASP A 94 -3.46 -4.38 -7.03
CA ASP A 94 -3.54 -5.81 -7.35
C ASP A 94 -3.87 -6.05 -8.82
N ALA A 95 -4.73 -5.23 -9.42
CA ALA A 95 -5.04 -5.33 -10.83
C ALA A 95 -3.79 -5.09 -11.70
N ILE A 96 -2.97 -4.11 -11.35
CA ILE A 96 -1.74 -3.82 -12.08
C ILE A 96 -0.73 -4.95 -11.91
N LEU A 97 -0.57 -5.46 -10.68
CA LEU A 97 0.37 -6.56 -10.42
C LEU A 97 -0.01 -7.84 -11.14
N LYS A 98 -1.29 -8.07 -11.38
CA LYS A 98 -1.76 -9.24 -12.14
C LYS A 98 -1.42 -9.17 -13.62
N GLN A 99 -1.10 -8.01 -14.14
CA GLN A 99 -0.80 -7.79 -15.56
C GLN A 99 0.64 -8.13 -15.93
N GLN A 100 1.43 -8.58 -14.99
CA GLN A 100 2.84 -8.91 -15.24
C GLN A 100 3.03 -10.16 -16.09
#